data_58f2d477774bc311be73df56a263f5f2
#
_entry.id   58f2d477774bc311be73df56a263f5f2
#
_cell.length_a   1.000
_cell.length_b   1.000
_cell.length_c   1.000
_cell.angle_alpha   90.00
_cell.angle_beta   90.00
_cell.angle_gamma   90.00
#
_symmetry.space_group_name_H-M   'P 1'
#
loop_
_entity.id
_entity.type
_entity.pdbx_description
1 polymer ?
#
loop_
_entity_poly.entity_id
_entity_poly.type
_entity_poly.pdbx_seq_one_letter_code
_entity_poly.pdbx_strand_id
1 'polypeptide(L)'
;GPSQCKPVREKLLAMKEAGVDLPDFGGPWFNNVMHKGSVAVNMTRRAADVTDNRNFSAVECQLREDIFKFTQVLRENFKEFKDCYVSSTAPQAGIRESRRILGVHTVTAEEYINAYQYEDSISRGIHPIDIHASKGTKQTRIDLTKPAYVPYRALIAPDYPNLLVAGRCLSADRSAFASLRVMASCMGTGQAA
;
A
#
# COMPACT_ATOMS: atom_id res chain seq x y z
N GLY A 1 12.15 -12.30 10.71
CA GLY A 1 12.46 -10.88 10.57
C GLY A 1 12.64 -10.46 9.11
N PRO A 2 13.07 -9.23 8.79
CA PRO A 2 13.19 -8.72 7.41
C PRO A 2 14.04 -9.58 6.47
N SER A 3 15.07 -10.25 6.96
CA SER A 3 15.92 -11.18 6.19
C SER A 3 15.16 -12.36 5.58
N GLN A 4 14.02 -12.72 6.13
CA GLN A 4 13.19 -13.83 5.64
C GLN A 4 12.22 -13.43 4.52
N CYS A 5 12.06 -12.13 4.24
CA CYS A 5 11.10 -11.66 3.25
C CYS A 5 11.37 -12.27 1.86
N LYS A 6 12.60 -12.19 1.38
CA LYS A 6 12.97 -12.66 0.05
C LYS A 6 12.87 -14.19 -0.10
N PRO A 7 13.48 -15.02 0.76
CA PRO A 7 13.36 -16.47 0.66
C PRO A 7 11.91 -16.98 0.73
N VAL A 8 11.09 -16.42 1.63
CA VAL A 8 9.69 -16.80 1.75
C VAL A 8 8.92 -16.42 0.48
N ARG A 9 9.13 -15.20 -0.04
CA ARG A 9 8.49 -14.75 -1.27
C ARG A 9 8.81 -15.67 -2.46
N GLU A 10 10.07 -15.97 -2.67
CA GLU A 10 10.53 -16.82 -3.78
C GLU A 10 9.88 -18.21 -3.73
N LYS A 11 9.82 -18.82 -2.54
CA LYS A 11 9.19 -20.12 -2.38
C LYS A 11 7.67 -20.06 -2.61
N LEU A 12 6.98 -19.04 -2.12
CA LEU A 12 5.54 -18.87 -2.34
C LEU A 12 5.20 -18.64 -3.82
N LEU A 13 6.04 -17.89 -4.56
CA LEU A 13 5.89 -17.72 -6.00
C LEU A 13 6.06 -19.04 -6.74
N ALA A 14 7.10 -19.81 -6.42
CA ALA A 14 7.33 -21.14 -7.01
C ALA A 14 6.16 -22.10 -6.71
N MET A 15 5.61 -22.08 -5.50
CA MET A 15 4.42 -22.86 -5.14
C MET A 15 3.20 -22.47 -5.99
N LYS A 16 2.98 -21.17 -6.19
CA LYS A 16 1.88 -20.67 -7.02
C LYS A 16 2.06 -21.07 -8.49
N GLU A 17 3.28 -20.99 -9.01
CA GLU A 17 3.63 -21.47 -10.37
C GLU A 17 3.45 -22.98 -10.54
N ALA A 18 3.69 -23.74 -9.48
CA ALA A 18 3.43 -25.18 -9.42
C ALA A 18 1.94 -25.56 -9.27
N GLY A 19 1.04 -24.57 -9.27
CA GLY A 19 -0.41 -24.79 -9.20
C GLY A 19 -0.98 -24.91 -7.80
N VAL A 20 -0.22 -24.60 -6.75
CA VAL A 20 -0.75 -24.55 -5.38
C VAL A 20 -1.74 -23.38 -5.28
N ASP A 21 -2.94 -23.68 -4.80
CA ASP A 21 -3.98 -22.67 -4.59
C ASP A 21 -3.62 -21.73 -3.45
N LEU A 22 -2.95 -20.63 -3.79
CA LEU A 22 -2.59 -19.55 -2.86
C LEU A 22 -3.41 -18.29 -3.16
N PRO A 23 -3.88 -17.58 -2.12
CA PRO A 23 -4.49 -16.28 -2.29
C PRO A 23 -3.55 -15.29 -2.99
N ASP A 24 -4.08 -14.19 -3.48
CA ASP A 24 -3.25 -13.10 -3.98
C ASP A 24 -2.46 -12.44 -2.85
N PHE A 25 -1.19 -12.18 -3.08
CA PHE A 25 -0.31 -11.60 -2.06
C PHE A 25 0.67 -10.58 -2.63
N GLY A 26 1.09 -9.68 -1.77
CA GLY A 26 2.28 -8.86 -1.94
C GLY A 26 3.30 -9.27 -0.88
N GLY A 27 4.55 -8.84 -0.95
CA GLY A 27 5.54 -9.25 0.04
C GLY A 27 5.87 -10.75 0.04
N PRO A 28 5.92 -11.42 1.20
CA PRO A 28 5.64 -10.85 2.54
C PRO A 28 6.68 -9.83 3.00
N TRP A 29 6.22 -8.84 3.76
CA TRP A 29 7.11 -7.94 4.49
C TRP A 29 6.97 -8.25 5.98
N PHE A 30 8.05 -8.75 6.59
CA PHE A 30 8.13 -9.05 8.00
C PHE A 30 8.79 -7.88 8.74
N ASN A 31 8.07 -7.28 9.65
CA ASN A 31 8.57 -6.19 10.48
C ASN A 31 8.70 -6.65 11.93
N ASN A 32 9.81 -6.30 12.58
CA ASN A 32 9.98 -6.55 14.00
C ASN A 32 8.97 -5.73 14.80
N VAL A 33 8.44 -6.32 15.84
CA VAL A 33 7.59 -5.66 16.83
C VAL A 33 8.26 -5.73 18.20
N MET A 34 7.73 -4.99 19.16
CA MET A 34 8.35 -4.88 20.49
C MET A 34 8.38 -6.21 21.25
N HIS A 35 7.42 -7.11 21.01
CA HIS A 35 7.37 -8.41 21.69
C HIS A 35 8.31 -9.41 21.02
N LYS A 36 9.25 -9.94 21.82
CA LYS A 36 10.18 -10.99 21.35
C LYS A 36 9.41 -12.22 20.85
N GLY A 37 9.79 -12.73 19.69
CA GLY A 37 9.13 -13.87 19.04
C GLY A 37 7.92 -13.50 18.18
N SER A 38 7.49 -12.25 18.20
CA SER A 38 6.40 -11.77 17.35
C SER A 38 6.92 -11.02 16.14
N VAL A 39 6.17 -11.05 15.05
CA VAL A 39 6.44 -10.28 13.83
C VAL A 39 5.14 -9.73 13.25
N ALA A 40 5.14 -8.50 12.80
CA ALA A 40 4.06 -7.98 11.98
C ALA A 40 4.28 -8.38 10.51
N VAL A 41 3.26 -8.90 9.87
CA VAL A 41 3.30 -9.38 8.48
C VAL A 41 2.36 -8.57 7.62
N ASN A 42 2.92 -7.90 6.59
CA ASN A 42 2.14 -7.26 5.53
C ASN A 42 2.22 -8.16 4.28
N MET A 43 1.13 -8.81 3.92
CA MET A 43 1.16 -9.84 2.89
C MET A 43 -0.14 -9.95 2.07
N THR A 44 -1.29 -10.16 2.71
CA THR A 44 -2.56 -10.37 2.03
C THR A 44 -3.03 -9.13 1.29
N ARG A 45 -3.65 -9.32 0.13
CA ARG A 45 -4.24 -8.22 -0.64
C ARG A 45 -5.41 -8.71 -1.48
N ARG A 46 -6.40 -7.85 -1.65
CA ARG A 46 -7.55 -8.07 -2.51
C ARG A 46 -7.95 -6.79 -3.22
N ALA A 47 -8.44 -6.91 -4.45
CA ALA A 47 -9.14 -5.82 -5.11
C ALA A 47 -10.53 -5.66 -4.50
N ALA A 48 -10.94 -4.43 -4.23
CA ALA A 48 -12.25 -4.10 -3.71
C ALA A 48 -12.73 -2.75 -4.24
N ASP A 49 -14.01 -2.62 -4.44
CA ASP A 49 -14.66 -1.31 -4.46
C ASP A 49 -14.98 -0.92 -3.02
N VAL A 50 -14.13 -0.13 -2.41
CA VAL A 50 -14.29 0.32 -1.02
C VAL A 50 -15.32 1.44 -0.87
N THR A 51 -15.93 1.88 -1.96
CA THR A 51 -17.08 2.80 -1.94
C THR A 51 -18.41 2.08 -1.81
N ASP A 52 -18.43 0.76 -2.03
CA ASP A 52 -19.52 -0.14 -1.73
C ASP A 52 -19.24 -0.88 -0.41
N ASN A 53 -20.00 -0.57 0.64
CA ASN A 53 -19.84 -1.15 1.96
C ASN A 53 -20.00 -2.68 1.98
N ARG A 54 -20.86 -3.25 1.13
CA ARG A 54 -21.08 -4.69 1.04
C ARG A 54 -19.86 -5.37 0.44
N ASN A 55 -19.34 -4.81 -0.66
CA ASN A 55 -18.13 -5.32 -1.29
C ASN A 55 -16.94 -5.22 -0.34
N PHE A 56 -16.75 -4.07 0.32
CA PHE A 56 -15.67 -3.89 1.28
C PHE A 56 -15.74 -4.88 2.45
N SER A 57 -16.91 -5.08 3.05
CA SER A 57 -17.12 -6.05 4.15
C SER A 57 -16.82 -7.48 3.71
N ALA A 58 -17.30 -7.88 2.53
CA ALA A 58 -17.01 -9.22 1.99
C ALA A 58 -15.51 -9.45 1.77
N VAL A 59 -14.83 -8.44 1.20
CA VAL A 59 -13.37 -8.52 0.99
C VAL A 59 -12.60 -8.52 2.31
N GLU A 60 -13.04 -7.82 3.33
CA GLU A 60 -12.42 -7.86 4.65
C GLU A 60 -12.50 -9.26 5.28
N CYS A 61 -13.65 -9.93 5.18
CA CYS A 61 -13.79 -11.33 5.61
C CYS A 61 -12.82 -12.25 4.85
N GLN A 62 -12.78 -12.14 3.51
CA GLN A 62 -11.86 -12.93 2.68
C GLN A 62 -10.38 -12.68 3.04
N LEU A 63 -9.98 -11.43 3.32
CA LEU A 63 -8.61 -11.13 3.74
C LEU A 63 -8.25 -11.81 5.06
N ARG A 64 -9.20 -11.95 5.99
CA ARG A 64 -8.99 -12.68 7.26
C ARG A 64 -8.82 -14.18 7.00
N GLU A 65 -9.64 -14.77 6.13
CA GLU A 65 -9.48 -16.17 5.70
C GLU A 65 -8.11 -16.38 5.04
N ASP A 66 -7.68 -15.47 4.18
CA ASP A 66 -6.36 -15.51 3.54
C ASP A 66 -5.21 -15.49 4.57
N ILE A 67 -5.33 -14.74 5.66
CA ILE A 67 -4.33 -14.71 6.74
C ILE A 67 -4.16 -16.11 7.36
N PHE A 68 -5.26 -16.80 7.67
CA PHE A 68 -5.21 -18.14 8.25
C PHE A 68 -4.66 -19.16 7.24
N LYS A 69 -5.06 -19.06 5.97
CA LYS A 69 -4.54 -19.91 4.90
C LYS A 69 -3.01 -19.75 4.74
N PHE A 70 -2.53 -18.51 4.70
CA PHE A 70 -1.07 -18.26 4.66
C PHE A 70 -0.35 -18.71 5.92
N THR A 71 -0.95 -18.59 7.09
CA THR A 71 -0.36 -19.08 8.34
C THR A 71 -0.15 -20.58 8.27
N GLN A 72 -1.12 -21.34 7.77
CA GLN A 72 -0.98 -22.78 7.55
C GLN A 72 0.13 -23.10 6.56
N VAL A 73 0.15 -22.43 5.40
CA VAL A 73 1.21 -22.60 4.38
C VAL A 73 2.61 -22.31 4.96
N LEU A 74 2.74 -21.26 5.77
CA LEU A 74 4.01 -20.93 6.43
C LEU A 74 4.44 -22.03 7.41
N ARG A 75 3.54 -22.55 8.23
CA ARG A 75 3.81 -23.64 9.19
C ARG A 75 4.29 -24.92 8.50
N GLU A 76 3.65 -25.29 7.39
CA GLU A 76 3.94 -26.53 6.67
C GLU A 76 5.23 -26.46 5.85
N ASN A 77 5.61 -25.29 5.39
CA ASN A 77 6.66 -25.12 4.39
C ASN A 77 7.94 -24.45 4.89
N PHE A 78 7.92 -23.85 6.10
CA PHE A 78 9.07 -23.13 6.61
C PHE A 78 9.33 -23.49 8.08
N LYS A 79 10.53 -24.01 8.33
CA LYS A 79 10.93 -24.46 9.68
C LYS A 79 10.79 -23.37 10.75
N GLU A 80 11.12 -22.14 10.39
CA GLU A 80 11.08 -20.98 11.29
C GLU A 80 9.66 -20.61 11.71
N PHE A 81 8.65 -21.07 10.97
CA PHE A 81 7.23 -20.78 11.21
C PHE A 81 6.44 -22.00 11.68
N LYS A 82 7.11 -23.14 11.95
CA LYS A 82 6.44 -24.41 12.28
C LYS A 82 5.37 -24.27 13.38
N ASP A 83 5.64 -23.50 14.40
CA ASP A 83 4.77 -23.32 15.56
C ASP A 83 4.12 -21.92 15.61
N CYS A 84 4.17 -21.16 14.50
CA CYS A 84 3.59 -19.83 14.45
C CYS A 84 2.06 -19.88 14.53
N TYR A 85 1.47 -18.84 15.06
CA TYR A 85 0.04 -18.63 15.11
C TYR A 85 -0.29 -17.14 14.93
N VAL A 86 -1.52 -16.87 14.55
CA VAL A 86 -2.03 -15.50 14.44
C VAL A 86 -2.36 -14.98 15.83
N SER A 87 -1.57 -14.07 16.36
CA SER A 87 -1.85 -13.44 17.66
C SER A 87 -2.91 -12.35 17.57
N SER A 88 -2.92 -11.61 16.46
CA SER A 88 -3.93 -10.59 16.16
C SER A 88 -3.95 -10.27 14.67
N THR A 89 -5.05 -9.74 14.19
CA THR A 89 -5.18 -9.14 12.87
C THR A 89 -5.37 -7.64 13.00
N ALA A 90 -5.11 -6.88 11.95
CA ALA A 90 -5.46 -5.46 11.94
C ALA A 90 -6.97 -5.29 12.22
N PRO A 91 -7.38 -4.24 12.94
CA PRO A 91 -8.80 -3.99 13.24
C PRO A 91 -9.63 -3.81 11.97
N GLN A 92 -9.02 -3.33 10.89
CA GLN A 92 -9.64 -3.06 9.61
C GLN A 92 -8.65 -3.28 8.48
N ALA A 93 -9.15 -3.66 7.31
CA ALA A 93 -8.34 -3.76 6.09
C ALA A 93 -7.76 -2.39 5.70
N GLY A 94 -6.49 -2.39 5.31
CA GLY A 94 -5.79 -1.17 4.88
C GLY A 94 -6.20 -0.73 3.48
N ILE A 95 -7.00 0.32 3.38
CA ILE A 95 -7.39 0.91 2.09
C ILE A 95 -6.22 1.69 1.52
N ARG A 96 -5.73 1.29 0.36
CA ARG A 96 -4.61 1.98 -0.32
C ARG A 96 -5.08 3.07 -1.26
N GLU A 97 -6.17 2.84 -1.98
CA GLU A 97 -6.69 3.70 -3.03
C GLU A 97 -8.22 3.65 -3.02
N SER A 98 -8.84 4.82 -3.18
CA SER A 98 -10.27 5.00 -3.29
C SER A 98 -10.53 6.29 -4.07
N ARG A 99 -11.43 7.15 -3.58
CA ARG A 99 -11.75 8.44 -4.19
C ARG A 99 -10.64 9.46 -3.93
N ARG A 100 -10.37 10.26 -4.95
CA ARG A 100 -9.51 11.46 -4.88
C ARG A 100 -10.30 12.65 -5.40
N ILE A 101 -10.00 13.84 -4.90
CA ILE A 101 -10.58 15.05 -5.48
C ILE A 101 -9.99 15.35 -6.85
N LEU A 102 -10.71 16.11 -7.64
CA LEU A 102 -10.16 16.87 -8.76
C LEU A 102 -9.81 18.24 -8.20
N GLY A 103 -8.55 18.41 -7.81
CA GLY A 103 -8.05 19.65 -7.23
C GLY A 103 -7.76 20.71 -8.28
N VAL A 104 -7.39 21.91 -7.82
CA VAL A 104 -6.92 23.00 -8.69
C VAL A 104 -5.72 22.57 -9.55
N HIS A 105 -4.90 21.64 -9.01
CA HIS A 105 -3.85 20.94 -9.74
C HIS A 105 -3.92 19.44 -9.50
N THR A 106 -3.73 18.65 -10.55
CA THR A 106 -3.59 17.19 -10.43
C THR A 106 -2.14 16.83 -10.67
N VAL A 107 -1.46 16.34 -9.62
CA VAL A 107 -0.07 15.89 -9.74
C VAL A 107 0.02 14.70 -10.68
N THR A 108 0.79 14.85 -11.76
CA THR A 108 0.97 13.79 -12.75
C THR A 108 2.22 12.94 -12.47
N ALA A 109 2.23 11.73 -13.02
CA ALA A 109 3.41 10.86 -12.94
C ALA A 109 4.65 11.51 -13.56
N GLU A 110 4.47 12.21 -14.66
CA GLU A 110 5.56 12.90 -15.37
C GLU A 110 6.20 13.99 -14.49
N GLU A 111 5.39 14.88 -13.92
CA GLU A 111 5.87 15.91 -13.00
C GLU A 111 6.57 15.29 -11.79
N TYR A 112 5.98 14.21 -11.25
CA TYR A 112 6.48 13.55 -10.05
C TYR A 112 7.83 12.85 -10.29
N ILE A 113 7.97 12.11 -11.41
CA ILE A 113 9.22 11.42 -11.79
C ILE A 113 10.33 12.42 -12.11
N ASN A 114 9.99 13.52 -12.79
CA ASN A 114 10.94 14.57 -13.16
C ASN A 114 11.29 15.51 -12.00
N ALA A 115 10.71 15.29 -10.82
CA ALA A 115 10.92 16.14 -9.64
C ALA A 115 10.62 17.62 -9.92
N TYR A 116 9.49 17.88 -10.59
CA TYR A 116 9.05 19.25 -10.89
C TYR A 116 8.85 20.04 -9.61
N GLN A 117 9.45 21.22 -9.52
CA GLN A 117 9.33 22.12 -8.38
C GLN A 117 8.24 23.14 -8.63
N TYR A 118 7.26 23.17 -7.75
CA TYR A 118 6.18 24.15 -7.81
C TYR A 118 6.51 25.32 -6.87
N GLU A 119 6.06 26.52 -7.22
CA GLU A 119 6.20 27.71 -6.36
C GLU A 119 5.50 27.51 -5.01
N ASP A 120 4.37 26.79 -5.03
CA ASP A 120 3.56 26.44 -3.86
C ASP A 120 3.85 25.03 -3.30
N SER A 121 5.08 24.53 -3.43
CA SER A 121 5.47 23.22 -2.91
C SER A 121 5.36 23.16 -1.39
N ILE A 122 4.58 22.18 -0.88
CA ILE A 122 4.30 22.02 0.56
C ILE A 122 4.97 20.79 1.16
N SER A 123 5.32 19.80 0.34
CA SER A 123 5.89 18.55 0.79
C SER A 123 6.76 17.96 -0.31
N ARG A 124 7.69 17.09 0.10
CA ARG A 124 8.52 16.32 -0.83
C ARG A 124 8.70 14.90 -0.34
N GLY A 125 8.88 13.97 -1.28
CA GLY A 125 9.10 12.57 -0.97
C GLY A 125 9.97 11.88 -2.02
N ILE A 126 10.57 10.76 -1.64
CA ILE A 126 11.40 9.93 -2.53
C ILE A 126 10.93 8.47 -2.54
N HIS A 127 9.72 8.23 -2.04
CA HIS A 127 9.14 6.89 -2.14
C HIS A 127 8.92 6.51 -3.60
N PRO A 128 9.32 5.31 -4.04
CA PRO A 128 9.07 4.88 -5.41
C PRO A 128 7.57 4.87 -5.76
N ILE A 129 7.28 5.03 -7.03
CA ILE A 129 5.94 4.74 -7.55
C ILE A 129 5.73 3.24 -7.48
N ASP A 130 4.83 2.80 -6.61
CA ASP A 130 4.59 1.39 -6.30
C ASP A 130 3.15 0.99 -6.63
N ILE A 131 2.95 0.46 -7.85
CA ILE A 131 1.66 0.07 -8.38
C ILE A 131 1.48 -1.44 -8.22
N HIS A 132 0.48 -1.84 -7.47
CA HIS A 132 0.08 -3.23 -7.35
C HIS A 132 -1.01 -3.55 -8.38
N ALA A 133 -0.88 -4.69 -9.07
CA ALA A 133 -1.95 -5.18 -9.93
C ALA A 133 -3.19 -5.50 -9.08
N SER A 134 -4.37 -5.35 -9.67
CA SER A 134 -5.65 -5.67 -9.01
C SER A 134 -5.80 -7.17 -8.71
N LYS A 135 -5.13 -8.02 -9.47
CA LYS A 135 -5.13 -9.49 -9.30
C LYS A 135 -3.70 -10.03 -9.36
N GLY A 136 -3.50 -11.18 -8.71
CA GLY A 136 -2.23 -11.90 -8.71
C GLY A 136 -1.17 -11.25 -7.84
N THR A 137 0.10 -11.46 -8.17
CA THR A 137 1.27 -11.02 -7.37
C THR A 137 2.08 -9.92 -8.04
N LYS A 138 1.66 -9.46 -9.23
CA LYS A 138 2.42 -8.48 -10.02
C LYS A 138 2.47 -7.12 -9.33
N GLN A 139 3.63 -6.51 -9.35
CA GLN A 139 3.92 -5.19 -8.82
C GLN A 139 4.82 -4.46 -9.81
N THR A 140 4.51 -3.22 -10.12
CA THR A 140 5.34 -2.33 -10.92
C THR A 140 5.93 -1.28 -10.02
N ARG A 141 7.25 -1.15 -10.03
CA ARG A 141 7.98 -0.19 -9.21
C ARG A 141 8.85 0.69 -10.10
N ILE A 142 8.77 1.99 -9.89
CA ILE A 142 9.62 3.01 -10.53
C ILE A 142 10.30 3.77 -9.40
N ASP A 143 11.61 3.60 -9.29
CA ASP A 143 12.41 4.29 -8.29
C ASP A 143 12.65 5.75 -8.72
N LEU A 144 12.52 6.67 -7.77
CA LEU A 144 12.80 8.09 -8.00
C LEU A 144 14.30 8.35 -7.80
N THR A 145 14.89 9.10 -8.69
CA THR A 145 16.31 9.53 -8.60
C THR A 145 16.49 10.81 -7.77
N LYS A 146 15.41 11.58 -7.62
CA LYS A 146 15.35 12.85 -6.88
C LYS A 146 14.06 12.91 -6.07
N PRO A 147 14.03 13.66 -4.95
CA PRO A 147 12.77 13.93 -4.26
C PRO A 147 11.78 14.64 -5.16
N ALA A 148 10.57 14.13 -5.23
CA ALA A 148 9.46 14.74 -5.94
C ALA A 148 8.66 15.66 -5.00
N TYR A 149 7.98 16.64 -5.56
CA TYR A 149 7.29 17.69 -4.82
C TYR A 149 5.77 17.59 -4.97
N VAL A 150 5.05 18.13 -4.00
CA VAL A 150 3.59 18.21 -3.99
C VAL A 150 3.19 19.67 -3.84
N PRO A 151 2.40 20.22 -4.78
CA PRO A 151 1.93 21.60 -4.69
C PRO A 151 0.74 21.70 -3.75
N TYR A 152 0.57 22.87 -3.08
CA TYR A 152 -0.60 23.15 -2.24
C TYR A 152 -1.92 23.06 -3.02
N ARG A 153 -1.90 23.49 -4.28
CA ARG A 153 -3.06 23.43 -5.19
C ARG A 153 -3.63 22.02 -5.40
N ALA A 154 -2.86 20.95 -5.13
CA ALA A 154 -3.36 19.59 -5.17
C ALA A 154 -4.28 19.24 -3.98
N LEU A 155 -4.30 20.07 -2.95
CA LEU A 155 -5.17 19.92 -1.77
C LEU A 155 -6.46 20.74 -1.87
N ILE A 156 -6.54 21.71 -2.79
CA ILE A 156 -7.66 22.64 -2.90
C ILE A 156 -8.76 22.02 -3.75
N ALA A 157 -9.96 21.93 -3.19
CA ALA A 157 -11.18 21.56 -3.91
C ALA A 157 -11.75 22.84 -4.58
N PRO A 158 -11.73 22.96 -5.94
CA PRO A 158 -12.08 24.22 -6.62
C PRO A 158 -13.51 24.70 -6.36
N ASP A 159 -14.43 23.74 -6.17
CA ASP A 159 -15.86 24.07 -5.94
C ASP A 159 -16.19 24.37 -4.48
N TYR A 160 -15.22 24.23 -3.57
CA TYR A 160 -15.40 24.39 -2.13
C TYR A 160 -14.26 25.24 -1.53
N PRO A 161 -14.38 26.56 -1.51
CA PRO A 161 -13.28 27.48 -1.19
C PRO A 161 -12.77 27.37 0.26
N ASN A 162 -13.52 26.72 1.14
CA ASN A 162 -13.18 26.47 2.54
C ASN A 162 -12.84 25.00 2.83
N LEU A 163 -12.56 24.19 1.81
CA LEU A 163 -12.23 22.78 1.95
C LEU A 163 -10.84 22.48 1.41
N LEU A 164 -9.98 21.92 2.27
CA LEU A 164 -8.71 21.30 1.91
C LEU A 164 -8.79 19.80 2.10
N VAL A 165 -8.16 19.05 1.18
CA VAL A 165 -8.16 17.60 1.21
C VAL A 165 -6.73 17.08 1.14
N ALA A 166 -6.26 16.44 2.20
CA ALA A 166 -4.90 15.94 2.33
C ALA A 166 -4.83 14.40 2.34
N GLY A 167 -3.62 13.86 2.28
CA GLY A 167 -3.37 12.43 2.35
C GLY A 167 -3.87 11.67 1.14
N ARG A 168 -4.53 10.53 1.34
CA ARG A 168 -4.96 9.63 0.25
C ARG A 168 -6.12 10.15 -0.60
N CYS A 169 -6.63 11.32 -0.32
CA CYS A 169 -7.71 11.95 -1.09
C CYS A 169 -7.24 13.14 -1.94
N LEU A 170 -5.95 13.51 -1.89
CA LEU A 170 -5.38 14.61 -2.67
C LEU A 170 -5.48 14.36 -4.18
N SER A 171 -5.40 15.43 -4.96
CA SER A 171 -5.48 15.38 -6.42
C SER A 171 -4.16 14.91 -7.05
N ALA A 172 -4.16 13.69 -7.55
CA ALA A 172 -3.03 13.12 -8.28
C ALA A 172 -3.54 12.07 -9.29
N ASP A 173 -2.80 11.85 -10.36
CA ASP A 173 -3.04 10.71 -11.21
C ASP A 173 -2.72 9.39 -10.48
N ARG A 174 -3.10 8.26 -11.07
CA ARG A 174 -2.94 6.96 -10.42
C ARG A 174 -1.48 6.62 -10.12
N SER A 175 -0.58 6.99 -11.00
CA SER A 175 0.84 6.63 -10.88
C SER A 175 1.55 7.48 -9.85
N ALA A 176 1.42 8.81 -9.90
CA ALA A 176 1.94 9.71 -8.85
C ALA A 176 1.34 9.34 -7.48
N PHE A 177 0.04 9.08 -7.44
CA PHE A 177 -0.66 8.67 -6.22
C PHE A 177 -0.07 7.40 -5.59
N ALA A 178 0.40 6.45 -6.38
CA ALA A 178 1.00 5.21 -5.86
C ALA A 178 2.23 5.46 -4.98
N SER A 179 2.89 6.61 -5.12
CA SER A 179 3.93 7.09 -4.20
C SER A 179 3.37 8.00 -3.11
N LEU A 180 2.46 8.92 -3.46
CA LEU A 180 1.96 9.96 -2.55
C LEU A 180 1.09 9.42 -1.41
N ARG A 181 0.49 8.26 -1.56
CA ARG A 181 -0.40 7.62 -0.56
C ARG A 181 0.31 7.04 0.65
N VAL A 182 1.65 6.98 0.68
CA VAL A 182 2.38 6.43 1.83
C VAL A 182 2.32 7.36 3.03
N MET A 183 2.45 6.78 4.23
CA MET A 183 2.24 7.52 5.50
C MET A 183 3.05 8.81 5.58
N ALA A 184 4.34 8.78 5.25
CA ALA A 184 5.20 9.98 5.34
C ALA A 184 4.69 11.11 4.43
N SER A 185 4.29 10.80 3.19
CA SER A 185 3.72 11.79 2.28
C SER A 185 2.36 12.31 2.78
N CYS A 186 1.51 11.41 3.31
CA CYS A 186 0.22 11.81 3.90
C CYS A 186 0.41 12.73 5.12
N MET A 187 1.41 12.45 5.97
CA MET A 187 1.73 13.32 7.12
C MET A 187 2.20 14.70 6.67
N GLY A 188 3.07 14.77 5.66
CA GLY A 188 3.54 16.05 5.11
C GLY A 188 2.41 16.90 4.52
N THR A 189 1.51 16.29 3.75
CA THR A 189 0.34 16.99 3.20
C THR A 189 -0.69 17.37 4.27
N GLY A 190 -0.88 16.52 5.30
CA GLY A 190 -1.76 16.83 6.43
C GLY A 190 -1.23 17.93 7.32
N GLN A 191 0.09 18.08 7.45
CA GLN A 191 0.69 19.19 8.18
C GLN A 191 0.51 20.52 7.45
N ALA A 192 0.47 20.50 6.12
CA ALA A 192 0.35 21.69 5.30
C ALA A 192 -1.11 22.19 5.16
N ALA A 193 -2.10 21.29 5.32
CA ALA A 193 -3.52 21.60 5.29
C ALA A 193 -3.99 22.25 6.61
#